data_6f493fda51f6d1df73526e5bc31bbe78
#
_entry.id   6f493fda51f6d1df73526e5bc31bbe78
#
_cell.length_a   1.000
_cell.length_b   1.000
_cell.length_c   1.000
_cell.angle_alpha   90.00
_cell.angle_beta   90.00
_cell.angle_gamma   90.00
#
_symmetry.space_group_name_H-M   'P 1'
#
loop_
_entity.id
_entity.type
_entity.pdbx_description
1 polymer ?
#
loop_
_entity_poly.entity_id
_entity_poly.type
_entity_poly.pdbx_seq_one_letter_code
_entity_poly.pdbx_strand_id
1 'polypeptide(L)'
;LQEDKIWLHIDNIATYCLTNGNKIEVEVCEDANMQLMKIYIMCSCLGFIMLQRDMVAIHGGVIEMDNNAVIFTGDRGAGKSTLTTALREKGYKFISDDVAGIMFDKVPYVMPGFPYQKLCESAMDKFGYDKEKNTSFMSDKEVKYIVPAKEEFIYEPRKLTTIVKLTVGDVEEVTIEELKGSEKINNIINNIYRG
;
A
#
# COMPACT_ATOMS: atom_id res chain seq x y z
N LEU A 1 9.50 -0.19 -31.66
CA LEU A 1 9.04 0.44 -30.43
C LEU A 1 10.18 0.31 -29.42
N GLN A 2 10.61 1.42 -28.82
CA GLN A 2 11.62 1.41 -27.76
C GLN A 2 10.96 0.80 -26.52
N GLU A 3 11.64 -0.18 -25.89
CA GLU A 3 11.12 -0.78 -24.64
C GLU A 3 11.22 0.25 -23.50
N ASP A 4 10.14 0.42 -22.75
CA ASP A 4 10.14 1.19 -21.53
C ASP A 4 10.70 0.33 -20.39
N LYS A 5 11.92 0.63 -19.96
CA LYS A 5 12.65 -0.13 -18.93
C LYS A 5 12.97 0.73 -17.73
N ILE A 6 12.63 0.23 -16.55
CA ILE A 6 13.02 0.80 -15.26
C ILE A 6 13.92 -0.20 -14.54
N TRP A 7 15.05 0.28 -14.03
CA TRP A 7 15.97 -0.52 -13.23
C TRP A 7 15.94 -0.09 -11.77
N LEU A 8 15.79 -1.05 -10.87
CA LEU A 8 15.88 -0.86 -9.44
C LEU A 8 16.99 -1.77 -8.90
N HIS A 9 18.02 -1.19 -8.29
CA HIS A 9 19.06 -1.93 -7.61
C HIS A 9 18.96 -1.78 -6.11
N ILE A 10 19.00 -2.89 -5.40
CA ILE A 10 18.99 -2.94 -3.92
C ILE A 10 20.23 -3.70 -3.48
N ASP A 11 21.12 -3.00 -2.79
CA ASP A 11 22.39 -3.53 -2.31
C ASP A 11 22.20 -4.83 -1.51
N ASN A 12 23.03 -5.83 -1.81
CA ASN A 12 23.02 -7.17 -1.19
C ASN A 12 21.69 -7.95 -1.32
N ILE A 13 20.75 -7.50 -2.15
CA ILE A 13 19.47 -8.18 -2.36
C ILE A 13 19.32 -8.57 -3.82
N ALA A 14 19.07 -7.63 -4.73
CA ALA A 14 18.83 -7.94 -6.13
C ALA A 14 18.84 -6.69 -7.02
N THR A 15 19.00 -6.93 -8.32
CA THR A 15 18.67 -5.95 -9.37
C THR A 15 17.40 -6.40 -10.08
N TYR A 16 16.46 -5.48 -10.22
CA TYR A 16 15.18 -5.70 -10.88
C TYR A 16 15.12 -4.88 -12.16
N CYS A 17 14.71 -5.52 -13.26
CA CYS A 17 14.42 -4.85 -14.53
C CYS A 17 12.91 -4.98 -14.82
N LEU A 18 12.24 -3.85 -14.85
CA LEU A 18 10.81 -3.77 -15.14
C LEU A 18 10.61 -3.31 -16.57
N THR A 19 9.84 -4.03 -17.36
CA THR A 19 9.68 -3.77 -18.78
C THR A 19 8.22 -3.67 -19.16
N ASN A 20 7.84 -2.55 -19.82
CA ASN A 20 6.53 -2.32 -20.45
C ASN A 20 5.32 -2.57 -19.53
N GLY A 21 5.47 -2.40 -18.21
CA GLY A 21 4.40 -2.58 -17.23
C GLY A 21 3.86 -4.01 -17.07
N ASN A 22 4.57 -5.04 -17.57
CA ASN A 22 4.06 -6.42 -17.54
C ASN A 22 5.12 -7.49 -17.25
N LYS A 23 6.39 -7.10 -17.11
CA LYS A 23 7.49 -8.04 -16.88
C LYS A 23 8.41 -7.50 -15.80
N ILE A 24 8.83 -8.37 -14.89
CA ILE A 24 9.88 -8.12 -13.90
C ILE A 24 10.92 -9.24 -14.02
N GLU A 25 12.13 -8.88 -14.38
CA GLU A 25 13.30 -9.77 -14.37
C GLU A 25 14.13 -9.45 -13.13
N VAL A 26 14.58 -10.47 -12.42
CA VAL A 26 15.29 -10.30 -11.14
C VAL A 26 16.62 -11.03 -11.19
N GLU A 27 17.71 -10.30 -10.99
CA GLU A 27 19.03 -10.83 -10.75
C GLU A 27 19.32 -10.75 -9.25
N VAL A 28 19.32 -11.92 -8.59
CA VAL A 28 19.44 -12.03 -7.13
C VAL A 28 20.92 -12.07 -6.74
N CYS A 29 21.32 -11.31 -5.72
CA CYS A 29 22.67 -11.36 -5.17
C CYS A 29 22.95 -12.71 -4.47
N GLU A 30 24.21 -13.13 -4.44
CA GLU A 30 24.64 -14.26 -3.62
C GLU A 30 24.32 -13.98 -2.15
N ASP A 31 23.79 -14.96 -1.43
CA ASP A 31 23.37 -14.85 -0.02
C ASP A 31 22.25 -13.83 0.27
N ALA A 32 21.50 -13.40 -0.74
CA ALA A 32 20.39 -12.45 -0.55
C ALA A 32 19.27 -13.00 0.35
N ASN A 33 18.69 -12.13 1.16
CA ASN A 33 17.48 -12.46 1.87
C ASN A 33 16.29 -12.57 0.88
N MET A 34 15.91 -13.82 0.55
CA MET A 34 14.84 -14.11 -0.41
C MET A 34 13.48 -13.55 -0.02
N GLN A 35 13.22 -13.31 1.26
CA GLN A 35 11.98 -12.72 1.74
C GLN A 35 11.96 -11.23 1.45
N LEU A 36 13.05 -10.51 1.71
CA LEU A 36 13.19 -9.10 1.34
C LEU A 36 13.10 -8.92 -0.17
N MET A 37 13.76 -9.79 -0.95
CA MET A 37 13.70 -9.77 -2.42
C MET A 37 12.22 -9.81 -2.90
N LYS A 38 11.40 -10.72 -2.36
CA LYS A 38 9.97 -10.82 -2.69
C LYS A 38 9.17 -9.59 -2.27
N ILE A 39 9.51 -8.99 -1.12
CA ILE A 39 8.84 -7.77 -0.64
C ILE A 39 9.10 -6.59 -1.59
N TYR A 40 10.33 -6.42 -2.09
CA TYR A 40 10.62 -5.40 -3.09
C TYR A 40 9.82 -5.60 -4.39
N ILE A 41 9.60 -6.86 -4.81
CA ILE A 41 8.70 -7.13 -5.95
C ILE A 41 7.29 -6.64 -5.64
N MET A 42 6.74 -7.00 -4.48
CA MET A 42 5.36 -6.71 -4.11
C MET A 42 5.10 -5.25 -3.71
N CYS A 43 6.15 -4.47 -3.50
CA CYS A 43 6.04 -3.05 -3.14
C CYS A 43 6.61 -2.16 -4.24
N SER A 44 7.94 -1.98 -4.25
CA SER A 44 8.61 -1.02 -5.13
C SER A 44 8.42 -1.36 -6.62
N CYS A 45 8.64 -2.62 -7.01
CA CYS A 45 8.49 -3.02 -8.41
C CYS A 45 7.05 -2.85 -8.90
N LEU A 46 6.05 -3.19 -8.09
CA LEU A 46 4.65 -2.97 -8.47
C LEU A 46 4.30 -1.49 -8.60
N GLY A 47 4.86 -0.62 -7.76
CA GLY A 47 4.71 0.83 -7.93
C GLY A 47 5.21 1.30 -9.29
N PHE A 48 6.39 0.83 -9.71
CA PHE A 48 6.92 1.13 -11.05
C PHE A 48 6.12 0.49 -12.18
N ILE A 49 5.63 -0.74 -12.03
CA ILE A 49 4.71 -1.37 -13.00
C ILE A 49 3.43 -0.54 -13.15
N MET A 50 2.86 -0.04 -12.06
CA MET A 50 1.70 0.86 -12.11
C MET A 50 2.03 2.14 -12.89
N LEU A 51 3.20 2.74 -12.64
CA LEU A 51 3.65 3.92 -13.38
C LEU A 51 3.78 3.66 -14.89
N GLN A 52 4.38 2.52 -15.29
CA GLN A 52 4.47 2.11 -16.70
C GLN A 52 3.10 1.82 -17.34
N ARG A 53 2.04 1.67 -16.55
CA ARG A 53 0.65 1.49 -16.99
C ARG A 53 -0.19 2.77 -16.91
N ASP A 54 0.44 3.93 -16.76
CA ASP A 54 -0.22 5.23 -16.61
C ASP A 54 -1.17 5.27 -15.39
N MET A 55 -0.87 4.48 -14.36
CA MET A 55 -1.61 4.49 -13.10
C MET A 55 -0.92 5.40 -12.08
N VAL A 56 -1.71 6.04 -11.24
CA VAL A 56 -1.20 6.76 -10.07
C VAL A 56 -1.17 5.82 -8.88
N ALA A 57 -0.01 5.64 -8.28
CA ALA A 57 0.16 4.88 -7.05
C ALA A 57 0.20 5.82 -5.84
N ILE A 58 -0.70 5.66 -4.87
CA ILE A 58 -0.73 6.45 -3.63
C ILE A 58 -0.33 5.54 -2.46
N HIS A 59 0.55 6.04 -1.58
CA HIS A 59 0.90 5.36 -0.35
C HIS A 59 -0.25 5.44 0.65
N GLY A 60 -0.96 4.33 0.85
CA GLY A 60 -2.11 4.25 1.74
C GLY A 60 -2.80 2.90 1.75
N GLY A 61 -3.59 2.65 2.78
CA GLY A 61 -4.49 1.51 2.85
C GLY A 61 -5.87 1.84 2.29
N VAL A 62 -6.56 0.88 1.72
CA VAL A 62 -7.84 1.09 1.04
C VAL A 62 -8.92 0.16 1.58
N ILE A 63 -10.03 0.76 1.97
CA ILE A 63 -11.24 0.08 2.45
C ILE A 63 -12.41 0.42 1.52
N GLU A 64 -13.32 -0.53 1.32
CA GLU A 64 -14.62 -0.26 0.68
C GLU A 64 -15.60 0.31 1.70
N MET A 65 -16.24 1.42 1.36
CA MET A 65 -17.38 2.00 2.07
C MET A 65 -18.46 2.34 1.05
N ASP A 66 -19.67 1.85 1.26
CA ASP A 66 -20.83 2.07 0.38
C ASP A 66 -20.53 1.76 -1.11
N ASN A 67 -19.88 0.61 -1.37
CA ASN A 67 -19.42 0.17 -2.70
C ASN A 67 -18.40 1.10 -3.38
N ASN A 68 -17.75 2.01 -2.64
CA ASN A 68 -16.72 2.90 -3.14
C ASN A 68 -15.40 2.68 -2.39
N ALA A 69 -14.30 3.03 -3.03
CA ALA A 69 -12.98 3.00 -2.40
C ALA A 69 -12.74 4.29 -1.60
N VAL A 70 -12.26 4.10 -0.36
CA VAL A 70 -11.73 5.17 0.50
C VAL A 70 -10.27 4.86 0.79
N ILE A 71 -9.37 5.77 0.41
CA ILE A 71 -7.93 5.66 0.66
C ILE A 71 -7.60 6.36 1.98
N PHE A 72 -6.91 5.68 2.88
CA PHE A 72 -6.32 6.25 4.09
C PHE A 72 -4.83 6.44 3.88
N THR A 73 -4.40 7.70 3.75
CA THR A 73 -3.00 8.10 3.56
C THR A 73 -2.48 8.90 4.76
N GLY A 74 -1.23 9.32 4.75
CA GLY A 74 -0.57 10.09 5.81
C GLY A 74 0.85 9.60 6.08
N ASP A 75 1.55 10.28 6.97
CA ASP A 75 2.94 10.00 7.30
C ASP A 75 3.13 8.59 7.90
N ARG A 76 4.39 8.13 7.92
CA ARG A 76 4.75 6.89 8.63
C ARG A 76 4.38 7.04 10.11
N GLY A 77 3.75 6.03 10.68
CA GLY A 77 3.29 6.06 12.07
C GLY A 77 1.94 6.77 12.30
N ALA A 78 1.32 7.38 11.29
CA ALA A 78 0.01 8.04 11.42
C ALA A 78 -1.17 7.09 11.70
N GLY A 79 -0.92 5.78 11.74
CA GLY A 79 -1.95 4.79 12.09
C GLY A 79 -2.75 4.24 10.91
N LYS A 80 -2.30 4.41 9.66
CA LYS A 80 -2.99 3.90 8.45
C LYS A 80 -3.39 2.42 8.58
N SER A 81 -2.41 1.53 8.76
CA SER A 81 -2.65 0.08 8.86
C SER A 81 -3.46 -0.27 10.11
N THR A 82 -3.29 0.44 11.22
CA THR A 82 -4.10 0.26 12.43
C THR A 82 -5.57 0.59 12.16
N LEU A 83 -5.86 1.71 11.49
CA LEU A 83 -7.23 2.12 11.18
C LEU A 83 -7.87 1.16 10.17
N THR A 84 -7.17 0.80 9.09
CA THR A 84 -7.71 -0.13 8.09
C THR A 84 -7.95 -1.53 8.67
N THR A 85 -7.10 -1.99 9.59
CA THR A 85 -7.34 -3.23 10.35
C THR A 85 -8.58 -3.10 11.23
N ALA A 86 -8.72 -2.01 11.99
CA ALA A 86 -9.89 -1.79 12.84
C ALA A 86 -11.20 -1.76 12.03
N LEU A 87 -11.17 -1.21 10.82
CA LEU A 87 -12.33 -1.22 9.92
C LEU A 87 -12.63 -2.62 9.39
N ARG A 88 -11.61 -3.41 9.01
CA ARG A 88 -11.77 -4.82 8.64
C ARG A 88 -12.42 -5.64 9.75
N GLU A 89 -11.93 -5.52 10.98
CA GLU A 89 -12.50 -6.21 12.15
C GLU A 89 -13.97 -5.82 12.42
N LYS A 90 -14.40 -4.67 11.90
CA LYS A 90 -15.81 -4.23 11.91
C LYS A 90 -16.60 -4.71 10.68
N GLY A 91 -16.01 -5.51 9.80
CA GLY A 91 -16.67 -6.11 8.64
C GLY A 91 -16.60 -5.28 7.35
N TYR A 92 -15.88 -4.15 7.33
CA TYR A 92 -15.62 -3.42 6.09
C TYR A 92 -14.72 -4.23 5.16
N LYS A 93 -14.97 -4.15 3.86
CA LYS A 93 -14.19 -4.88 2.86
C LYS A 93 -12.87 -4.19 2.56
N PHE A 94 -11.85 -4.99 2.28
CA PHE A 94 -10.47 -4.57 2.09
C PHE A 94 -10.07 -4.63 0.61
N ILE A 95 -9.37 -3.62 0.11
CA ILE A 95 -8.97 -3.52 -1.30
C ILE A 95 -7.45 -3.56 -1.46
N SER A 96 -6.69 -2.84 -0.62
CA SER A 96 -5.23 -2.78 -0.72
C SER A 96 -4.59 -2.30 0.58
N ASP A 97 -3.32 -2.71 0.80
CA ASP A 97 -2.44 -2.19 1.85
C ASP A 97 -1.22 -1.53 1.21
N ASP A 98 -0.67 -0.51 1.84
CA ASP A 98 0.54 0.23 1.47
C ASP A 98 0.48 0.97 0.12
N VAL A 99 -0.02 0.35 -0.95
CA VAL A 99 -0.03 0.95 -2.30
C VAL A 99 -1.43 0.86 -2.89
N ALA A 100 -2.06 2.02 -3.07
CA ALA A 100 -3.33 2.15 -3.77
C ALA A 100 -3.06 2.50 -5.24
N GLY A 101 -3.25 1.55 -6.15
CA GLY A 101 -3.14 1.78 -7.59
C GLY A 101 -4.43 2.41 -8.13
N ILE A 102 -4.33 3.62 -8.68
CA ILE A 102 -5.47 4.35 -9.23
C ILE A 102 -5.37 4.37 -10.75
N MET A 103 -6.40 3.86 -11.40
CA MET A 103 -6.61 3.94 -12.83
C MET A 103 -7.69 4.97 -13.14
N PHE A 104 -7.54 5.68 -14.26
CA PHE A 104 -8.52 6.67 -14.73
C PHE A 104 -9.23 6.17 -15.99
N ASP A 105 -10.55 5.99 -15.88
CA ASP A 105 -11.48 5.83 -16.99
C ASP A 105 -12.73 6.67 -16.69
N LYS A 106 -12.86 7.86 -17.27
CA LYS A 106 -13.90 8.88 -16.97
C LYS A 106 -13.93 9.32 -15.51
N VAL A 107 -13.81 8.39 -14.57
CA VAL A 107 -13.68 8.59 -13.12
C VAL A 107 -12.53 7.73 -12.57
N PRO A 108 -11.92 8.11 -11.44
CA PRO A 108 -10.86 7.30 -10.84
C PRO A 108 -11.41 6.00 -10.22
N TYR A 109 -10.68 4.90 -10.42
CA TYR A 109 -10.92 3.61 -9.79
C TYR A 109 -9.67 3.14 -9.05
N VAL A 110 -9.84 2.59 -7.85
CA VAL A 110 -8.77 1.87 -7.16
C VAL A 110 -8.79 0.42 -7.60
N MET A 111 -7.63 -0.06 -8.04
CA MET A 111 -7.43 -1.45 -8.42
C MET A 111 -7.15 -2.30 -7.18
N PRO A 112 -7.62 -3.57 -7.12
CA PRO A 112 -7.28 -4.47 -6.04
C PRO A 112 -5.77 -4.67 -5.91
N GLY A 113 -5.28 -4.65 -4.68
CA GLY A 113 -3.90 -5.01 -4.36
C GLY A 113 -3.76 -6.50 -4.05
N PHE A 114 -3.22 -6.82 -2.87
CA PHE A 114 -3.05 -8.19 -2.41
C PHE A 114 -3.90 -8.47 -1.17
N PRO A 115 -4.39 -9.72 -1.00
CA PRO A 115 -5.26 -10.11 0.12
C PRO A 115 -4.47 -10.33 1.42
N TYR A 116 -3.65 -9.37 1.80
CA TYR A 116 -2.92 -9.35 3.06
C TYR A 116 -2.61 -7.91 3.51
N GLN A 117 -2.39 -7.74 4.81
CA GLN A 117 -1.89 -6.49 5.40
C GLN A 117 -0.53 -6.69 6.04
N LYS A 118 0.29 -5.64 6.03
CA LYS A 118 1.56 -5.58 6.77
C LYS A 118 1.35 -4.83 8.07
N LEU A 119 1.42 -5.53 9.19
CA LEU A 119 1.21 -4.97 10.52
C LEU A 119 2.52 -4.94 11.31
N CYS A 120 2.76 -3.86 12.04
CA CYS A 120 3.81 -3.79 13.05
C CYS A 120 3.43 -4.59 14.30
N GLU A 121 4.41 -4.88 15.14
CA GLU A 121 4.23 -5.69 16.34
C GLU A 121 3.14 -5.13 17.27
N SER A 122 3.12 -3.82 17.49
CA SER A 122 2.11 -3.17 18.32
C SER A 122 0.68 -3.31 17.77
N ALA A 123 0.51 -3.35 16.45
CA ALA A 123 -0.78 -3.60 15.83
C ALA A 123 -1.18 -5.08 15.97
N MET A 124 -0.22 -6.02 15.82
CA MET A 124 -0.48 -7.45 16.08
C MET A 124 -1.03 -7.66 17.50
N ASP A 125 -0.37 -7.07 18.52
CA ASP A 125 -0.78 -7.16 19.91
C ASP A 125 -2.15 -6.51 20.14
N LYS A 126 -2.39 -5.33 19.57
CA LYS A 126 -3.65 -4.60 19.72
C LYS A 126 -4.86 -5.37 19.20
N PHE A 127 -4.71 -6.09 18.10
CA PHE A 127 -5.80 -6.85 17.47
C PHE A 127 -5.80 -8.33 17.83
N GLY A 128 -4.85 -8.79 18.66
CA GLY A 128 -4.78 -10.18 19.11
C GLY A 128 -4.37 -11.18 18.03
N TYR A 129 -3.62 -10.74 17.03
CA TYR A 129 -3.11 -11.63 16.00
C TYR A 129 -1.93 -12.46 16.51
N ASP A 130 -1.94 -13.73 16.20
CA ASP A 130 -0.89 -14.70 16.56
C ASP A 130 0.36 -14.45 15.71
N LYS A 131 1.45 -13.98 16.35
CA LYS A 131 2.72 -13.68 15.68
C LYS A 131 3.42 -14.94 15.14
N GLU A 132 3.22 -16.10 15.74
CA GLU A 132 3.86 -17.36 15.31
C GLU A 132 3.20 -17.91 14.03
N LYS A 133 1.93 -17.61 13.81
CA LYS A 133 1.19 -18.03 12.60
C LYS A 133 1.38 -17.11 11.41
N ASN A 134 2.02 -15.95 11.58
CA ASN A 134 2.18 -14.96 10.55
C ASN A 134 3.65 -14.78 10.16
N THR A 135 3.93 -14.72 8.86
CA THR A 135 5.29 -14.50 8.36
C THR A 135 5.78 -13.11 8.75
N SER A 136 6.92 -13.05 9.44
CA SER A 136 7.55 -11.78 9.82
C SER A 136 8.71 -11.43 8.90
N PHE A 137 9.03 -10.14 8.81
CA PHE A 137 10.17 -9.61 8.11
C PHE A 137 10.64 -8.28 8.71
N MET A 138 11.93 -7.95 8.51
CA MET A 138 12.46 -6.64 8.89
C MET A 138 12.16 -5.62 7.80
N SER A 139 11.54 -4.52 8.17
CA SER A 139 11.33 -3.36 7.30
C SER A 139 11.92 -2.13 7.98
N ASP A 140 12.96 -1.58 7.40
CA ASP A 140 13.80 -0.51 7.97
C ASP A 140 14.41 -0.90 9.34
N LYS A 141 13.78 -0.61 10.42
CA LYS A 141 14.24 -0.97 11.78
C LYS A 141 13.12 -1.61 12.62
N GLU A 142 12.06 -2.05 11.97
CA GLU A 142 10.86 -2.55 12.60
C GLU A 142 10.48 -3.92 12.06
N VAL A 143 10.10 -4.84 12.95
CA VAL A 143 9.52 -6.13 12.55
C VAL A 143 8.09 -5.90 12.10
N LYS A 144 7.77 -6.40 10.90
CA LYS A 144 6.41 -6.42 10.35
C LYS A 144 5.95 -7.85 10.09
N TYR A 145 4.65 -8.04 10.14
CA TYR A 145 3.99 -9.32 9.94
C TYR A 145 3.04 -9.23 8.74
N ILE A 146 3.00 -10.28 7.94
CA ILE A 146 2.06 -10.41 6.82
C ILE A 146 0.81 -11.13 7.33
N VAL A 147 -0.27 -10.41 7.50
CA VAL A 147 -1.54 -10.93 8.00
C VAL A 147 -2.51 -11.14 6.84
N PRO A 148 -2.99 -12.38 6.58
CA PRO A 148 -3.97 -12.64 5.53
C PRO A 148 -5.27 -11.87 5.74
N ALA A 149 -5.88 -11.40 4.64
CA ALA A 149 -7.13 -10.64 4.59
C ALA A 149 -8.08 -11.18 3.52
N LYS A 150 -8.06 -12.50 3.27
CA LYS A 150 -8.75 -13.11 2.12
C LYS A 150 -10.27 -13.04 2.21
N GLU A 151 -10.84 -13.15 3.40
CA GLU A 151 -12.29 -13.20 3.62
C GLU A 151 -12.96 -11.84 3.39
N GLU A 152 -12.24 -10.76 3.70
CA GLU A 152 -12.72 -9.39 3.51
C GLU A 152 -12.29 -8.79 2.18
N PHE A 153 -11.41 -9.46 1.42
CA PHE A 153 -10.77 -8.90 0.24
C PHE A 153 -11.71 -8.82 -0.98
N ILE A 154 -11.66 -7.68 -1.66
CA ILE A 154 -12.38 -7.44 -2.91
C ILE A 154 -11.42 -7.59 -4.08
N TYR A 155 -11.83 -8.38 -5.07
CA TYR A 155 -11.05 -8.68 -6.27
C TYR A 155 -11.41 -7.78 -7.48
N GLU A 156 -12.45 -6.94 -7.35
CA GLU A 156 -12.85 -6.03 -8.42
C GLU A 156 -12.47 -4.59 -8.09
N PRO A 157 -12.21 -3.76 -9.14
CA PRO A 157 -11.98 -2.34 -8.96
C PRO A 157 -13.17 -1.64 -8.28
N ARG A 158 -12.89 -0.61 -7.49
CA ARG A 158 -13.90 0.24 -6.86
C ARG A 158 -13.68 1.69 -7.23
N LYS A 159 -14.77 2.41 -7.50
CA LYS A 159 -14.71 3.86 -7.75
C LYS A 159 -14.10 4.57 -6.55
N LEU A 160 -13.07 5.38 -6.79
CA LEU A 160 -12.49 6.21 -5.74
C LEU A 160 -13.37 7.44 -5.51
N THR A 161 -13.83 7.62 -4.27
CA THR A 161 -14.63 8.78 -3.88
C THR A 161 -13.93 9.65 -2.84
N THR A 162 -13.07 9.08 -2.02
CA THR A 162 -12.52 9.80 -0.88
C THR A 162 -11.07 9.41 -0.62
N ILE A 163 -10.24 10.41 -0.32
CA ILE A 163 -8.88 10.23 0.20
C ILE A 163 -8.85 10.93 1.56
N VAL A 164 -8.55 10.17 2.60
CA VAL A 164 -8.45 10.67 3.98
C VAL A 164 -6.97 10.73 4.36
N LYS A 165 -6.47 11.92 4.69
CA LYS A 165 -5.15 12.07 5.28
C LYS A 165 -5.24 11.95 6.79
N LEU A 166 -4.57 10.94 7.35
CA LEU A 166 -4.41 10.80 8.79
C LEU A 166 -3.27 11.70 9.28
N THR A 167 -3.56 12.46 10.31
CA THR A 167 -2.57 13.30 11.01
C THR A 167 -2.64 12.98 12.49
N VAL A 168 -1.49 12.79 13.11
CA VAL A 168 -1.37 12.63 14.57
C VAL A 168 -1.19 14.01 15.19
N GLY A 169 -1.97 14.31 16.20
CA GLY A 169 -1.91 15.58 16.95
C GLY A 169 -2.29 15.35 18.41
N ASP A 170 -1.94 16.31 19.25
CA ASP A 170 -2.37 16.36 20.64
C ASP A 170 -3.76 17.04 20.68
N VAL A 171 -4.80 16.22 20.47
CA VAL A 171 -6.20 16.66 20.39
C VAL A 171 -7.06 15.86 21.36
N GLU A 172 -8.02 16.52 22.01
CA GLU A 172 -8.95 15.87 22.92
C GLU A 172 -9.95 14.97 22.17
N GLU A 173 -10.35 15.38 20.96
CA GLU A 173 -11.32 14.67 20.12
C GLU A 173 -10.82 14.55 18.66
N VAL A 174 -11.27 13.50 17.97
CA VAL A 174 -11.00 13.32 16.54
C VAL A 174 -11.76 14.38 15.75
N THR A 175 -11.02 15.16 14.95
CA THR A 175 -11.61 16.14 14.02
C THR A 175 -11.47 15.65 12.59
N ILE A 176 -12.47 15.97 11.75
CA ILE A 176 -12.46 15.69 10.32
C ILE A 176 -12.73 17.01 9.60
N GLU A 177 -11.79 17.39 8.73
CA GLU A 177 -11.87 18.63 7.96
C GLU A 177 -11.72 18.34 6.47
N GLU A 178 -12.48 19.03 5.63
CA GLU A 178 -12.32 18.95 4.18
C GLU A 178 -11.18 19.86 3.73
N LEU A 179 -10.13 19.27 3.11
CA LEU A 179 -9.07 20.04 2.47
C LEU A 179 -9.62 20.84 1.29
N LYS A 180 -9.11 22.06 1.06
CA LYS A 180 -9.59 22.96 0.01
C LYS A 180 -8.48 23.38 -0.94
N GLY A 181 -8.86 23.68 -2.19
CA GLY A 181 -7.97 24.25 -3.21
C GLY A 181 -6.66 23.46 -3.38
N SER A 182 -5.53 24.15 -3.28
CA SER A 182 -4.19 23.58 -3.45
C SER A 182 -3.80 22.53 -2.39
N GLU A 183 -4.42 22.55 -1.21
CA GLU A 183 -4.17 21.56 -0.17
C GLU A 183 -4.55 20.15 -0.62
N LYS A 184 -5.65 19.98 -1.37
CA LYS A 184 -6.05 18.70 -1.98
C LYS A 184 -4.97 18.16 -2.90
N ILE A 185 -4.45 19.00 -3.78
CA ILE A 185 -3.41 18.65 -4.77
C ILE A 185 -2.10 18.30 -4.04
N ASN A 186 -1.67 19.14 -3.12
CA ASN A 186 -0.45 18.91 -2.35
C ASN A 186 -0.52 17.61 -1.53
N ASN A 187 -1.69 17.30 -0.95
CA ASN A 187 -1.89 16.04 -0.25
C ASN A 187 -1.69 14.84 -1.18
N ILE A 188 -2.23 14.87 -2.39
CA ILE A 188 -2.04 13.78 -3.37
C ILE A 188 -0.56 13.67 -3.75
N ILE A 189 0.08 14.78 -4.16
CA ILE A 189 1.49 14.80 -4.60
C ILE A 189 2.43 14.26 -3.52
N ASN A 190 2.22 14.68 -2.26
CA ASN A 190 3.07 14.28 -1.14
C ASN A 190 2.89 12.80 -0.74
N ASN A 191 1.81 12.16 -1.18
CA ASN A 191 1.53 10.77 -0.90
C ASN A 191 1.62 9.86 -2.14
N ILE A 192 2.11 10.37 -3.28
CA ILE A 192 2.44 9.51 -4.42
C ILE A 192 3.53 8.53 -3.96
N TYR A 193 3.25 7.26 -4.20
CA TYR A 193 4.18 6.19 -3.87
C TYR A 193 5.43 6.32 -4.75
N ARG A 194 6.55 6.53 -4.11
CA ARG A 194 7.88 6.54 -4.73
C ARG A 194 8.60 5.32 -4.19
N GLY A 195 8.68 4.28 -5.00
CA GLY A 195 9.38 3.07 -4.65
C GLY A 195 10.84 3.28 -4.25
#